data_8412a6714647ffc3215f4ab4cdf755a1
#
_entry.id   8412a6714647ffc3215f4ab4cdf755a1
#
_cell.length_a   1.000
_cell.length_b   1.000
_cell.length_c   1.000
_cell.angle_alpha   90.00
_cell.angle_beta   90.00
_cell.angle_gamma   90.00
#
_symmetry.space_group_name_H-M   'P 1'
#
loop_
_entity.id
_entity.type
_entity.pdbx_description
1 polymer ?
#
loop_
_entity_poly.entity_id
_entity_poly.type
_entity_poly.pdbx_seq_one_letter_code
_entity_poly.pdbx_strand_id
1 'polypeptide(L)'
;SVTEDVREIVTEYVGKYEFYHLFETPNLHWLSNRLAGHGYKICFMAEYFLPDINNLRPISCDYEMRVLEQQDFEKLYLPEWSNALCKDRKHLDLLGVGAYEDEKLIGLAGCSADCEKMWQIGVDVLPEYRRKGIASALTSGLAHEILERGKIPFYCSAWSNIRSARNALKSGFIPAWVEMTIKPKAIVDEINGEVK
;
A
#
# COMPACT_ATOMS: atom_id res chain seq x y z
N SER A 1 -13.59 -15.99 -1.68
CA SER A 1 -14.93 -15.41 -1.56
C SER A 1 -15.34 -15.41 -0.09
N VAL A 2 -15.87 -14.31 0.38
CA VAL A 2 -16.43 -14.17 1.73
C VAL A 2 -17.73 -15.00 1.78
N THR A 3 -17.90 -15.80 2.84
CA THR A 3 -19.16 -16.56 3.04
C THR A 3 -20.33 -15.64 3.29
N GLU A 4 -21.55 -16.09 3.03
CA GLU A 4 -22.77 -15.29 3.24
C GLU A 4 -22.90 -14.84 4.69
N ASP A 5 -22.62 -15.74 5.65
CA ASP A 5 -22.64 -15.43 7.09
C ASP A 5 -21.73 -14.25 7.46
N VAL A 6 -20.51 -14.20 6.88
CA VAL A 6 -19.58 -13.08 7.12
C VAL A 6 -20.12 -11.79 6.49
N ARG A 7 -20.76 -11.88 5.34
CA ARG A 7 -21.40 -10.73 4.69
C ARG A 7 -22.53 -10.15 5.56
N GLU A 8 -23.36 -11.01 6.12
CA GLU A 8 -24.44 -10.59 7.03
C GLU A 8 -23.90 -9.90 8.29
N ILE A 9 -22.84 -10.47 8.91
CA ILE A 9 -22.18 -9.87 10.08
C ILE A 9 -21.62 -8.48 9.74
N VAL A 10 -20.98 -8.32 8.60
CA VAL A 10 -20.43 -7.03 8.17
C VAL A 10 -21.55 -6.04 7.87
N THR A 11 -22.64 -6.48 7.25
CA THR A 11 -23.82 -5.64 6.98
C THR A 11 -24.47 -5.16 8.28
N GLU A 12 -24.65 -6.06 9.26
CA GLU A 12 -25.13 -5.70 10.60
C GLU A 12 -24.20 -4.67 11.25
N TYR A 13 -22.88 -4.90 11.19
CA TYR A 13 -21.88 -4.02 11.77
C TYR A 13 -21.94 -2.59 11.21
N VAL A 14 -21.97 -2.47 9.88
CA VAL A 14 -22.02 -1.17 9.21
C VAL A 14 -23.35 -0.45 9.47
N GLY A 15 -24.46 -1.20 9.61
CA GLY A 15 -25.76 -0.62 9.93
C GLY A 15 -25.95 -0.25 11.41
N LYS A 16 -25.10 -0.76 12.31
CA LYS A 16 -25.21 -0.59 13.76
C LYS A 16 -24.55 0.67 14.28
N TYR A 17 -23.46 1.09 13.67
CA TYR A 17 -22.61 2.18 14.13
C TYR A 17 -22.50 3.30 13.10
N GLU A 18 -22.35 4.54 13.56
CA GLU A 18 -21.99 5.66 12.70
C GLU A 18 -20.63 5.40 12.04
N PHE A 19 -20.47 5.79 10.77
CA PHE A 19 -19.32 5.41 9.95
C PHE A 19 -17.96 5.79 10.56
N TYR A 20 -17.89 6.93 11.26
CA TYR A 20 -16.64 7.39 11.92
C TYR A 20 -16.32 6.65 13.23
N HIS A 21 -17.27 5.83 13.73
CA HIS A 21 -17.06 4.97 14.91
C HIS A 21 -16.73 3.51 14.54
N LEU A 22 -16.75 3.14 13.25
CA LEU A 22 -16.51 1.76 12.83
C LEU A 22 -15.13 1.21 13.23
N PHE A 23 -14.15 2.08 13.44
CA PHE A 23 -12.78 1.68 13.81
C PHE A 23 -12.46 1.92 15.30
N GLU A 24 -13.46 2.22 16.12
CA GLU A 24 -13.28 2.31 17.57
C GLU A 24 -13.18 0.94 18.22
N THR A 25 -12.30 0.83 19.22
CA THR A 25 -11.98 -0.44 19.87
C THR A 25 -13.20 -1.23 20.39
N PRO A 26 -14.22 -0.63 21.05
CA PRO A 26 -15.39 -1.38 21.50
C PRO A 26 -16.17 -1.99 20.32
N ASN A 27 -16.28 -1.26 19.22
CA ASN A 27 -17.02 -1.68 18.03
C ASN A 27 -16.26 -2.78 17.28
N LEU A 28 -14.94 -2.64 17.16
CA LEU A 28 -14.07 -3.68 16.62
C LEU A 28 -14.11 -4.96 17.46
N HIS A 29 -14.20 -4.85 18.78
CA HIS A 29 -14.34 -6.01 19.66
C HIS A 29 -15.66 -6.76 19.39
N TRP A 30 -16.76 -6.05 19.20
CA TRP A 30 -18.04 -6.65 18.81
C TRP A 30 -17.90 -7.43 17.49
N LEU A 31 -17.32 -6.79 16.47
CA LEU A 31 -17.11 -7.41 15.16
C LEU A 31 -16.20 -8.65 15.26
N SER A 32 -15.09 -8.54 15.98
CA SER A 32 -14.15 -9.63 16.17
C SER A 32 -14.80 -10.85 16.83
N ASN A 33 -15.62 -10.65 17.86
CA ASN A 33 -16.33 -11.73 18.55
C ASN A 33 -17.34 -12.43 17.63
N ARG A 34 -18.06 -11.67 16.80
CA ARG A 34 -19.02 -12.26 15.83
C ARG A 34 -18.28 -13.07 14.75
N LEU A 35 -17.21 -12.54 14.20
CA LEU A 35 -16.40 -13.20 13.17
C LEU A 35 -15.74 -14.49 13.68
N ALA A 36 -15.31 -14.52 14.96
CA ALA A 36 -14.65 -15.67 15.55
C ALA A 36 -15.51 -16.94 15.51
N GLY A 37 -16.82 -16.81 15.70
CA GLY A 37 -17.81 -17.90 15.60
C GLY A 37 -17.89 -18.52 14.20
N HIS A 38 -17.43 -17.82 13.16
CA HIS A 38 -17.42 -18.25 11.77
C HIS A 38 -16.00 -18.54 11.25
N GLY A 39 -15.00 -18.61 12.12
CA GLY A 39 -13.61 -18.94 11.77
C GLY A 39 -12.84 -17.80 11.10
N TYR A 40 -13.23 -16.55 11.30
CA TYR A 40 -12.56 -15.36 10.76
C TYR A 40 -12.06 -14.44 11.88
N LYS A 41 -11.03 -13.67 11.58
CA LYS A 41 -10.47 -12.62 12.45
C LYS A 41 -10.24 -11.35 11.63
N ILE A 42 -10.29 -10.19 12.31
CA ILE A 42 -9.75 -8.93 11.79
C ILE A 42 -8.23 -9.10 11.64
N CYS A 43 -7.67 -8.68 10.50
CA CYS A 43 -6.26 -8.91 10.19
C CYS A 43 -5.48 -7.61 10.05
N PHE A 44 -5.77 -6.82 9.02
CA PHE A 44 -5.05 -5.59 8.74
C PHE A 44 -5.99 -4.38 8.70
N MET A 45 -5.44 -3.25 9.09
CA MET A 45 -6.06 -1.94 8.88
C MET A 45 -5.08 -1.06 8.13
N ALA A 46 -5.56 -0.45 7.07
CA ALA A 46 -4.76 0.41 6.22
C ALA A 46 -5.50 1.70 5.89
N GLU A 47 -4.74 2.75 5.68
CA GLU A 47 -5.18 4.02 5.12
C GLU A 47 -4.74 4.09 3.67
N TYR A 48 -5.64 4.53 2.82
CA TYR A 48 -5.46 4.66 1.38
C TYR A 48 -5.48 6.12 0.98
N PHE A 49 -4.62 6.45 0.04
CA PHE A 49 -4.39 7.81 -0.43
C PHE A 49 -4.55 7.88 -1.94
N LEU A 50 -5.21 8.93 -2.41
CA LEU A 50 -5.30 9.29 -3.83
C LEU A 50 -4.51 10.57 -4.10
N PRO A 51 -4.03 10.80 -5.34
CA PRO A 51 -3.35 12.02 -5.67
C PRO A 51 -4.30 13.23 -5.56
N ASP A 52 -3.84 14.29 -4.92
CA ASP A 52 -4.45 15.60 -5.07
C ASP A 52 -4.00 16.19 -6.41
N ILE A 53 -4.81 16.04 -7.44
CA ILE A 53 -4.48 16.48 -8.80
C ILE A 53 -4.21 17.99 -8.92
N ASN A 54 -4.70 18.79 -7.98
CA ASN A 54 -4.45 20.22 -7.95
C ASN A 54 -3.08 20.56 -7.34
N ASN A 55 -2.57 19.71 -6.45
CA ASN A 55 -1.34 19.93 -5.69
C ASN A 55 -0.24 18.91 -5.97
N LEU A 56 -0.54 17.81 -6.69
CA LEU A 56 0.48 16.87 -7.12
C LEU A 56 1.50 17.56 -8.04
N ARG A 57 2.76 17.59 -7.61
CA ARG A 57 3.87 18.19 -8.36
C ARG A 57 5.05 17.24 -8.34
N PRO A 58 5.85 17.20 -9.42
CA PRO A 58 7.11 16.46 -9.39
C PRO A 58 8.00 17.00 -8.27
N ILE A 59 8.50 16.09 -7.44
CA ILE A 59 9.46 16.40 -6.38
C ILE A 59 10.82 15.93 -6.85
N SER A 60 11.80 16.83 -6.85
CA SER A 60 13.19 16.50 -7.16
C SER A 60 13.94 16.00 -5.92
N CYS A 61 14.99 15.24 -6.13
CA CYS A 61 16.04 14.93 -5.16
C CYS A 61 17.42 15.08 -5.82
N ASP A 62 18.48 15.01 -5.03
CA ASP A 62 19.85 15.21 -5.51
C ASP A 62 20.42 14.01 -6.29
N TYR A 63 19.60 13.02 -6.59
CA TYR A 63 19.97 11.78 -7.25
C TYR A 63 19.32 11.66 -8.60
N GLU A 64 19.98 11.00 -9.53
CA GLU A 64 19.40 10.67 -10.84
C GLU A 64 18.19 9.75 -10.67
N MET A 65 17.10 10.08 -11.38
CA MET A 65 15.90 9.24 -11.41
C MET A 65 15.69 8.68 -12.80
N ARG A 66 15.45 7.37 -12.90
CA ARG A 66 15.21 6.65 -14.16
C ARG A 66 13.87 5.93 -14.08
N VAL A 67 13.07 6.05 -15.15
CA VAL A 67 11.84 5.24 -15.31
C VAL A 67 12.26 3.83 -15.70
N LEU A 68 11.60 2.85 -15.07
CA LEU A 68 11.82 1.43 -15.27
C LEU A 68 10.53 0.77 -15.73
N GLU A 69 10.62 -0.08 -16.74
CA GLU A 69 9.53 -0.89 -17.25
C GLU A 69 9.65 -2.33 -16.74
N GLN A 70 8.62 -3.14 -16.96
CA GLN A 70 8.54 -4.50 -16.44
C GLN A 70 9.78 -5.37 -16.73
N GLN A 71 10.38 -5.24 -17.93
CA GLN A 71 11.58 -5.99 -18.31
C GLN A 71 12.81 -5.67 -17.47
N ASP A 72 12.85 -4.49 -16.82
CA ASP A 72 13.98 -4.04 -16.02
C ASP A 72 13.96 -4.66 -14.60
N PHE A 73 12.81 -5.25 -14.19
CA PHE A 73 12.61 -5.72 -12.82
C PHE A 73 13.21 -7.10 -12.52
N GLU A 74 13.58 -7.89 -13.53
CA GLU A 74 13.95 -9.30 -13.32
C GLU A 74 15.05 -9.49 -12.25
N LYS A 75 16.02 -8.58 -12.19
CA LYS A 75 17.11 -8.60 -11.20
C LYS A 75 16.82 -7.82 -9.92
N LEU A 76 15.65 -7.17 -9.83
CA LEU A 76 15.26 -6.31 -8.72
C LEU A 76 14.31 -6.97 -7.72
N TYR A 77 13.90 -8.23 -7.91
CA TYR A 77 13.09 -8.98 -6.96
C TYR A 77 13.93 -9.45 -5.76
N LEU A 78 14.47 -8.48 -5.02
CA LEU A 78 15.34 -8.66 -3.86
C LEU A 78 14.61 -8.19 -2.58
N PRO A 79 15.01 -8.69 -1.39
CA PRO A 79 14.36 -8.32 -0.13
C PRO A 79 14.29 -6.80 0.12
N GLU A 80 15.32 -6.06 -0.28
CA GLU A 80 15.40 -4.60 -0.12
C GLU A 80 14.36 -3.82 -0.93
N TRP A 81 13.73 -4.43 -1.96
CA TRP A 81 12.73 -3.83 -2.83
C TRP A 81 11.34 -4.48 -2.68
N SER A 82 11.10 -5.17 -1.57
CA SER A 82 9.89 -5.97 -1.36
C SER A 82 8.60 -5.18 -1.14
N ASN A 83 8.68 -3.87 -0.87
CA ASN A 83 7.50 -3.00 -0.90
C ASN A 83 7.24 -2.44 -2.30
N ALA A 84 8.30 -2.16 -3.07
CA ALA A 84 8.19 -1.63 -4.43
C ALA A 84 7.75 -2.69 -5.44
N LEU A 85 8.22 -3.93 -5.29
CA LEU A 85 7.97 -5.05 -6.22
C LEU A 85 7.46 -6.29 -5.48
N CYS A 86 6.56 -7.05 -6.11
CA CYS A 86 5.98 -8.26 -5.54
C CYS A 86 6.45 -9.51 -6.30
N LYS A 87 7.44 -10.23 -5.74
CA LYS A 87 8.02 -11.44 -6.33
C LYS A 87 6.96 -12.49 -6.71
N ASP A 88 5.90 -12.61 -5.92
CA ASP A 88 4.85 -13.63 -6.12
C ASP A 88 3.82 -13.19 -7.17
N ARG A 89 3.85 -11.93 -7.61
CA ARG A 89 2.92 -11.34 -8.57
C ARG A 89 3.63 -10.49 -9.62
N LYS A 90 4.80 -10.90 -10.08
CA LYS A 90 5.67 -10.19 -11.04
C LYS A 90 4.93 -9.65 -12.27
N HIS A 91 3.90 -10.37 -12.74
CA HIS A 91 3.12 -9.97 -13.90
C HIS A 91 2.26 -8.70 -13.70
N LEU A 92 2.08 -8.28 -12.44
CA LEU A 92 1.37 -7.05 -12.08
C LEU A 92 2.31 -5.85 -11.89
N ASP A 93 3.59 -6.09 -11.69
CA ASP A 93 4.59 -5.03 -11.56
C ASP A 93 4.94 -4.51 -12.97
N LEU A 94 4.35 -3.38 -13.35
CA LEU A 94 4.41 -2.88 -14.74
C LEU A 94 5.34 -1.69 -14.93
N LEU A 95 5.49 -0.84 -13.92
CA LEU A 95 6.18 0.44 -14.03
C LEU A 95 6.88 0.78 -12.72
N GLY A 96 8.03 1.42 -12.80
CA GLY A 96 8.76 1.90 -11.63
C GLY A 96 9.56 3.15 -11.90
N VAL A 97 10.07 3.76 -10.83
CA VAL A 97 11.06 4.82 -10.87
C VAL A 97 12.16 4.47 -9.90
N GLY A 98 13.39 4.38 -10.37
CA GLY A 98 14.58 4.13 -9.57
C GLY A 98 15.38 5.41 -9.32
N ALA A 99 15.92 5.58 -8.11
CA ALA A 99 16.90 6.61 -7.79
C ALA A 99 18.31 5.99 -7.77
N TYR A 100 19.28 6.67 -8.36
CA TYR A 100 20.64 6.15 -8.55
C TYR A 100 21.69 7.11 -7.99
N GLU A 101 22.68 6.54 -7.33
CA GLU A 101 23.97 7.19 -7.09
C GLU A 101 25.01 6.49 -7.99
N ASP A 102 25.50 7.18 -8.98
CA ASP A 102 26.20 6.60 -10.12
C ASP A 102 25.35 5.49 -10.77
N GLU A 103 25.83 4.25 -10.81
CA GLU A 103 25.09 3.09 -11.33
C GLU A 103 24.40 2.25 -10.22
N LYS A 104 24.51 2.65 -8.95
CA LYS A 104 23.92 1.94 -7.82
C LYS A 104 22.47 2.39 -7.64
N LEU A 105 21.51 1.46 -7.72
CA LEU A 105 20.12 1.70 -7.31
C LEU A 105 20.07 1.88 -5.79
N ILE A 106 19.57 3.04 -5.33
CA ILE A 106 19.52 3.42 -3.92
C ILE A 106 18.09 3.57 -3.39
N GLY A 107 17.12 3.66 -4.29
CA GLY A 107 15.71 3.70 -3.98
C GLY A 107 14.88 3.29 -5.19
N LEU A 108 13.75 2.67 -4.93
CA LEU A 108 12.84 2.17 -5.96
C LEU A 108 11.39 2.44 -5.53
N ALA A 109 10.62 3.07 -6.40
CA ALA A 109 9.17 2.99 -6.37
C ALA A 109 8.70 2.09 -7.52
N GLY A 110 7.79 1.17 -7.23
CA GLY A 110 7.16 0.32 -8.22
C GLY A 110 5.65 0.39 -8.12
N CYS A 111 4.94 0.06 -9.17
CA CYS A 111 3.50 -0.03 -9.12
C CYS A 111 3.00 -1.43 -9.47
N SER A 112 1.94 -1.86 -8.76
CA SER A 112 1.22 -3.09 -9.03
C SER A 112 -0.14 -2.78 -9.67
N ALA A 113 -0.41 -3.38 -10.84
CA ALA A 113 -1.64 -3.22 -11.60
C ALA A 113 -2.71 -4.23 -11.14
N ASP A 114 -3.04 -4.25 -9.85
CA ASP A 114 -4.07 -5.12 -9.27
C ASP A 114 -5.48 -4.82 -9.82
N CYS A 115 -5.66 -3.64 -10.40
CA CYS A 115 -6.90 -3.20 -11.03
C CYS A 115 -6.59 -2.53 -12.38
N GLU A 116 -7.49 -2.69 -13.34
CA GLU A 116 -7.34 -2.10 -14.66
C GLU A 116 -7.12 -0.58 -14.63
N LYS A 117 -7.81 0.12 -13.73
CA LYS A 117 -7.80 1.59 -13.65
C LYS A 117 -6.87 2.14 -12.60
N MET A 118 -6.68 1.42 -11.51
CA MET A 118 -5.95 1.93 -10.33
C MET A 118 -4.70 1.08 -10.07
N TRP A 119 -3.56 1.74 -9.99
CA TRP A 119 -2.26 1.09 -9.79
C TRP A 119 -1.67 1.49 -8.43
N GLN A 120 -1.36 0.48 -7.62
CA GLN A 120 -0.83 0.67 -6.28
C GLN A 120 0.67 0.99 -6.33
N ILE A 121 1.07 2.05 -5.62
CA ILE A 121 2.48 2.42 -5.48
C ILE A 121 3.04 1.83 -4.19
N GLY A 122 4.17 1.14 -4.29
CA GLY A 122 5.05 0.77 -3.20
C GLY A 122 6.42 1.44 -3.36
N VAL A 123 7.14 1.70 -2.26
CA VAL A 123 8.44 2.37 -2.31
C VAL A 123 9.39 1.86 -1.25
N ASP A 124 10.64 1.68 -1.66
CA ASP A 124 11.76 1.35 -0.79
C ASP A 124 12.92 2.32 -1.02
N VAL A 125 13.66 2.59 0.06
CA VAL A 125 14.93 3.34 0.00
C VAL A 125 15.92 2.65 0.93
N LEU A 126 17.14 2.40 0.45
CA LEU A 126 18.20 1.79 1.24
C LEU A 126 18.44 2.57 2.54
N PRO A 127 18.69 1.89 3.67
CA PRO A 127 18.76 2.51 4.98
C PRO A 127 19.68 3.75 5.06
N GLU A 128 20.86 3.67 4.46
CA GLU A 128 21.87 4.73 4.45
C GLU A 128 21.49 5.96 3.62
N TYR A 129 20.47 5.83 2.75
CA TYR A 129 19.97 6.91 1.88
C TYR A 129 18.64 7.52 2.37
N ARG A 130 18.12 7.04 3.48
CA ARG A 130 16.85 7.55 4.03
C ARG A 130 16.98 8.98 4.54
N ARG A 131 15.84 9.67 4.66
CA ARG A 131 15.71 11.08 5.12
C ARG A 131 16.31 12.13 4.18
N LYS A 132 16.62 11.77 2.95
CA LYS A 132 17.14 12.69 1.92
C LYS A 132 16.07 13.09 0.89
N GLY A 133 14.78 12.83 1.14
CA GLY A 133 13.67 13.17 0.25
C GLY A 133 13.41 12.16 -0.89
N ILE A 134 14.26 11.14 -1.05
CA ILE A 134 14.23 10.18 -2.16
C ILE A 134 12.86 9.48 -2.27
N ALA A 135 12.32 8.95 -1.17
CA ALA A 135 11.02 8.26 -1.22
C ALA A 135 9.90 9.16 -1.78
N SER A 136 9.87 10.44 -1.36
CA SER A 136 8.84 11.37 -1.84
C SER A 136 9.05 11.74 -3.31
N ALA A 137 10.29 11.88 -3.76
CA ALA A 137 10.62 12.14 -5.16
C ALA A 137 10.21 10.95 -6.04
N LEU A 138 10.58 9.73 -5.63
CA LEU A 138 10.19 8.50 -6.33
C LEU A 138 8.68 8.30 -6.40
N THR A 139 7.97 8.49 -5.26
CA THR A 139 6.52 8.31 -5.19
C THR A 139 5.80 9.34 -6.06
N SER A 140 6.20 10.62 -6.03
CA SER A 140 5.59 11.65 -6.88
C SER A 140 5.93 11.45 -8.36
N GLY A 141 7.17 11.08 -8.67
CA GLY A 141 7.60 10.77 -10.04
C GLY A 141 6.79 9.62 -10.63
N LEU A 142 6.69 8.50 -9.90
CA LEU A 142 5.91 7.35 -10.36
C LEU A 142 4.41 7.68 -10.48
N ALA A 143 3.87 8.52 -9.59
CA ALA A 143 2.47 8.95 -9.69
C ALA A 143 2.21 9.71 -11.00
N HIS A 144 3.11 10.60 -11.42
CA HIS A 144 3.01 11.29 -12.71
C HIS A 144 3.06 10.32 -13.88
N GLU A 145 4.01 9.40 -13.88
CA GLU A 145 4.16 8.38 -14.93
C GLU A 145 2.90 7.51 -15.08
N ILE A 146 2.25 7.15 -13.95
CA ILE A 146 0.99 6.39 -13.96
C ILE A 146 -0.15 7.23 -14.55
N LEU A 147 -0.26 8.52 -14.17
CA LEU A 147 -1.28 9.44 -14.69
C LEU A 147 -1.12 9.67 -16.19
N GLU A 148 0.10 9.83 -16.70
CA GLU A 148 0.39 9.99 -18.13
C GLU A 148 -0.06 8.77 -18.95
N ARG A 149 -0.07 7.57 -18.34
CA ARG A 149 -0.61 6.34 -18.93
C ARG A 149 -2.14 6.19 -18.81
N GLY A 150 -2.82 7.24 -18.32
CA GLY A 150 -4.28 7.25 -18.13
C GLY A 150 -4.77 6.35 -17.00
N LYS A 151 -3.89 6.03 -16.03
CA LYS A 151 -4.22 5.25 -14.84
C LYS A 151 -4.25 6.13 -13.60
N ILE A 152 -4.88 5.65 -12.54
CA ILE A 152 -5.00 6.36 -11.28
C ILE A 152 -4.00 5.74 -10.28
N PRO A 153 -2.93 6.46 -9.90
CA PRO A 153 -2.06 5.97 -8.85
C PRO A 153 -2.78 6.00 -7.50
N PHE A 154 -2.57 4.99 -6.67
CA PHE A 154 -2.96 5.05 -5.28
C PHE A 154 -1.84 4.54 -4.38
N TYR A 155 -1.85 5.00 -3.16
CA TYR A 155 -0.87 4.61 -2.15
C TYR A 155 -1.59 4.06 -0.93
N CYS A 156 -1.07 3.02 -0.31
CA CYS A 156 -1.63 2.53 0.94
C CYS A 156 -0.54 2.37 2.01
N SER A 157 -0.96 2.46 3.24
CA SER A 157 -0.07 2.31 4.39
C SER A 157 -0.81 1.67 5.54
N ALA A 158 -0.16 0.74 6.25
CA ALA A 158 -0.69 0.26 7.51
C ALA A 158 -0.92 1.44 8.46
N TRP A 159 -1.98 1.42 9.23
CA TRP A 159 -2.44 2.53 10.05
C TRP A 159 -1.39 3.08 11.02
N SER A 160 -0.56 2.19 11.59
CA SER A 160 0.53 2.57 12.49
C SER A 160 1.81 3.01 11.76
N ASN A 161 1.88 2.90 10.43
CA ASN A 161 3.05 3.28 9.65
C ASN A 161 3.04 4.77 9.31
N ILE A 162 3.18 5.61 10.33
CA ILE A 162 3.19 7.08 10.20
C ILE A 162 4.25 7.59 9.23
N ARG A 163 5.37 6.86 9.07
CA ARG A 163 6.42 7.27 8.11
C ARG A 163 5.92 7.15 6.67
N SER A 164 5.23 6.06 6.36
CA SER A 164 4.63 5.82 5.04
C SER A 164 3.51 6.82 4.75
N ALA A 165 2.60 7.05 5.71
CA ALA A 165 1.54 8.05 5.58
C ALA A 165 2.11 9.46 5.31
N ARG A 166 3.16 9.87 6.05
CA ARG A 166 3.86 11.15 5.80
C ARG A 166 4.51 11.20 4.42
N ASN A 167 5.01 10.07 3.90
CA ASN A 167 5.53 10.02 2.54
C ASN A 167 4.42 10.28 1.53
N ALA A 168 3.27 9.62 1.66
CA ALA A 168 2.12 9.84 0.79
C ALA A 168 1.71 11.32 0.76
N LEU A 169 1.49 11.94 1.93
CA LEU A 169 1.13 13.35 2.04
C LEU A 169 2.18 14.28 1.40
N LYS A 170 3.46 14.05 1.68
CA LYS A 170 4.56 14.83 1.11
C LYS A 170 4.65 14.68 -0.41
N SER A 171 4.27 13.51 -0.93
CA SER A 171 4.30 13.23 -2.37
C SER A 171 3.10 13.79 -3.14
N GLY A 172 2.19 14.53 -2.47
CA GLY A 172 1.02 15.14 -3.10
C GLY A 172 -0.22 14.25 -3.10
N PHE A 173 -0.28 13.25 -2.22
CA PHE A 173 -1.47 12.43 -1.99
C PHE A 173 -2.25 12.95 -0.80
N ILE A 174 -3.55 12.68 -0.78
CA ILE A 174 -4.46 12.98 0.33
C ILE A 174 -5.16 11.70 0.79
N PRO A 175 -5.53 11.58 2.09
CA PRO A 175 -6.33 10.48 2.58
C PRO A 175 -7.65 10.37 1.81
N ALA A 176 -8.01 9.16 1.40
CA ALA A 176 -9.21 8.91 0.61
C ALA A 176 -10.17 7.94 1.31
N TRP A 177 -9.67 6.82 1.82
CA TRP A 177 -10.46 5.87 2.63
C TRP A 177 -9.57 5.06 3.56
N VAL A 178 -10.21 4.38 4.49
CA VAL A 178 -9.59 3.38 5.36
C VAL A 178 -10.20 2.01 5.06
N GLU A 179 -9.41 0.97 5.22
CA GLU A 179 -9.83 -0.40 4.98
C GLU A 179 -9.46 -1.30 6.16
N MET A 180 -10.38 -2.18 6.49
CA MET A 180 -10.14 -3.26 7.43
C MET A 180 -10.31 -4.59 6.70
N THR A 181 -9.28 -5.43 6.72
CA THR A 181 -9.31 -6.75 6.11
C THR A 181 -9.71 -7.81 7.13
N ILE A 182 -10.53 -8.75 6.68
CA ILE A 182 -10.92 -9.95 7.42
C ILE A 182 -10.27 -11.15 6.73
N LYS A 183 -9.63 -12.02 7.51
CA LYS A 183 -8.97 -13.23 7.01
C LYS A 183 -9.44 -14.46 7.78
N PRO A 184 -9.35 -15.67 7.19
CA PRO A 184 -9.50 -16.92 7.93
C PRO A 184 -8.60 -16.93 9.18
N LYS A 185 -9.14 -17.43 10.28
CA LYS A 185 -8.46 -17.53 11.58
C LYS A 185 -7.05 -18.14 11.46
N ALA A 186 -6.92 -19.22 10.69
CA ALA A 186 -5.65 -19.93 10.51
C ALA A 186 -4.54 -19.00 9.96
N ILE A 187 -4.87 -18.13 8.99
CA ILE A 187 -3.91 -17.17 8.43
C ILE A 187 -3.47 -16.14 9.49
N VAL A 188 -4.42 -15.65 10.29
CA VAL A 188 -4.10 -14.65 11.32
C VAL A 188 -3.28 -15.29 12.44
N ASP A 189 -3.60 -16.53 12.83
CA ASP A 189 -2.86 -17.29 13.84
C ASP A 189 -1.41 -17.56 13.38
N GLU A 190 -1.21 -17.87 12.10
CA GLU A 190 0.12 -18.03 11.51
C GLU A 190 0.92 -16.69 11.57
N ILE A 191 0.30 -15.58 11.18
CA ILE A 191 0.93 -14.25 11.25
C ILE A 191 1.33 -13.91 12.69
N ASN A 192 0.52 -14.29 13.67
CA ASN A 192 0.79 -14.07 15.09
C ASN A 192 1.78 -15.07 15.70
N GLY A 193 2.20 -16.10 14.95
CA GLY A 193 3.07 -17.17 15.47
C GLY A 193 2.37 -18.11 16.46
N GLU A 194 1.04 -18.17 16.45
CA GLU A 194 0.22 -19.03 17.30
C GLU A 194 0.16 -20.49 16.79
N VAL A 195 0.57 -20.71 15.55
CA VAL A 195 0.69 -22.04 14.92
C VAL A 195 2.17 -22.28 14.63
N LYS A 196 2.71 -23.38 15.14
CA LYS A 196 4.06 -23.87 14.84
C LYS A 196 4.01 -24.87 13.69
#